data_2656fbf34d0a401c88da4cdf83c04f52
#
_entry.id   2656fbf34d0a401c88da4cdf83c04f52
#
_cell.length_a   1.000
_cell.length_b   1.000
_cell.length_c   1.000
_cell.angle_alpha   90.00
_cell.angle_beta   90.00
_cell.angle_gamma   90.00
#
_symmetry.space_group_name_H-M   'P 1'
#
loop_
_entity.id
_entity.type
_entity.pdbx_description
1 polymer ?
#
loop_
_entity_poly.entity_id
_entity_poly.type
_entity_poly.pdbx_seq_one_letter_code
_entity_poly.pdbx_strand_id
1 'polypeptide(L)'
;MKKRLLIMAAAAAVLLIGVGVYILTMPAPANRLSDCNVVVVVIDSLRADHLGCFGYGRDTSPFLDSLAGQSVFFDRANSVSSYTCEVVPSLLSGLLPSSGGTGTGWLSMPPAAENLGEHFGAAGYKTGFFTDQPVLASLPADRGFGEVDHVEKRWGISQVGPKLSARALEFVRQNKRQKFMMYVHYMDPHAPYDPKKESYLRFSDKVYPKPLNLYEQVRPVIPQLVSEGFGPGEARFEDLMLRYDAEIYEADTAIRLLFEGLNRQGVLDKTLVIITADHGEEFLDHGYVEHAWRLYAESVHVPLFFYAPKFLRPARVSEPVSLIDVAPTVLDLAGIRHGRTDFDGTPLFRRDSLTPVYAPRIKPLIAELLMETRDNVRMVIDGDYKYLAGQRWLTAAECAHQASVQDKELEQLRVGELPRIDPWGPVVHEELYNIKEDPGETRPIQDEGQVARMRQVLDQYKSFCQAKPKMGPEPVKSQEREMTEDEKERMKAVGYM
;
A
#
# COMPACT_ATOMS: atom_id res chain seq x y z
N MET A 1 9.70 -51.60 -44.39
CA MET A 1 9.26 -50.28 -43.93
C MET A 1 8.65 -50.32 -42.54
N LYS A 2 7.60 -51.06 -42.26
CA LYS A 2 6.88 -51.09 -40.97
C LYS A 2 7.77 -51.44 -39.75
N LYS A 3 8.70 -52.39 -39.81
CA LYS A 3 9.63 -52.70 -38.70
C LYS A 3 10.62 -51.55 -38.36
N ARG A 4 11.12 -50.80 -39.33
CA ARG A 4 11.97 -49.63 -39.08
C ARG A 4 11.22 -48.50 -38.44
N LEU A 5 9.95 -48.27 -38.83
CA LEU A 5 9.10 -47.27 -38.21
C LEU A 5 8.79 -47.60 -36.75
N LEU A 6 8.56 -48.86 -36.42
CA LEU A 6 8.30 -49.33 -35.05
C LEU A 6 9.51 -49.12 -34.13
N ILE A 7 10.74 -49.42 -34.66
CA ILE A 7 12.00 -49.24 -33.90
C ILE A 7 12.26 -47.77 -33.65
N MET A 8 12.00 -46.91 -34.64
CA MET A 8 12.17 -45.45 -34.46
C MET A 8 11.14 -44.89 -33.48
N ALA A 9 9.88 -45.34 -33.49
CA ALA A 9 8.87 -44.92 -32.53
C ALA A 9 9.21 -45.37 -31.08
N ALA A 10 9.70 -46.62 -30.92
CA ALA A 10 10.16 -47.13 -29.63
C ALA A 10 11.39 -46.32 -29.09
N ALA A 11 12.35 -46.01 -29.95
CA ALA A 11 13.51 -45.22 -29.59
C ALA A 11 13.12 -43.76 -29.18
N ALA A 12 12.18 -43.16 -29.90
CA ALA A 12 11.63 -41.85 -29.56
C ALA A 12 10.88 -41.85 -28.22
N ALA A 13 10.11 -42.88 -27.94
CA ALA A 13 9.40 -43.05 -26.66
C ALA A 13 10.37 -43.23 -25.49
N VAL A 14 11.43 -44.02 -25.65
CA VAL A 14 12.50 -44.18 -24.63
C VAL A 14 13.25 -42.89 -24.41
N LEU A 15 13.50 -42.09 -25.44
CA LEU A 15 14.15 -40.80 -25.34
C LEU A 15 13.25 -39.81 -24.61
N LEU A 16 11.95 -39.75 -24.89
CA LEU A 16 10.98 -38.92 -24.22
C LEU A 16 10.80 -39.28 -22.73
N ILE A 17 10.78 -40.56 -22.42
CA ILE A 17 10.75 -41.07 -21.05
C ILE A 17 12.07 -40.69 -20.33
N GLY A 18 13.21 -40.89 -20.97
CA GLY A 18 14.51 -40.51 -20.42
C GLY A 18 14.65 -38.99 -20.13
N VAL A 19 14.17 -38.15 -21.05
CA VAL A 19 14.09 -36.70 -20.87
C VAL A 19 13.11 -36.32 -19.75
N GLY A 20 11.94 -37.01 -19.69
CA GLY A 20 10.97 -36.78 -18.62
C GLY A 20 11.51 -37.18 -17.25
N VAL A 21 12.19 -38.30 -17.12
CA VAL A 21 12.85 -38.75 -15.88
C VAL A 21 14.00 -37.80 -15.53
N TYR A 22 14.81 -37.36 -16.50
CA TYR A 22 15.90 -36.41 -16.30
C TYR A 22 15.39 -35.05 -15.79
N ILE A 23 14.30 -34.53 -16.35
CA ILE A 23 13.65 -33.30 -15.89
C ILE A 23 13.10 -33.46 -14.47
N LEU A 24 12.49 -34.62 -14.15
CA LEU A 24 11.93 -34.91 -12.82
C LEU A 24 13.00 -35.16 -11.75
N THR A 25 14.20 -35.63 -12.15
CA THR A 25 15.32 -35.92 -11.25
C THR A 25 16.35 -34.81 -11.20
N MET A 26 16.25 -33.78 -12.04
CA MET A 26 17.10 -32.61 -11.91
C MET A 26 16.94 -32.00 -10.52
N PRO A 27 18.03 -31.85 -9.75
CA PRO A 27 17.96 -31.08 -8.53
C PRO A 27 17.39 -29.71 -8.89
N ALA A 28 16.36 -29.32 -8.19
CA ALA A 28 15.81 -27.98 -8.35
C ALA A 28 16.97 -26.96 -8.28
N PRO A 29 17.02 -25.96 -9.16
CA PRO A 29 18.10 -24.98 -9.15
C PRO A 29 18.25 -24.45 -7.74
N ALA A 30 19.49 -24.38 -7.27
CA ALA A 30 19.86 -24.09 -5.88
C ALA A 30 19.45 -22.69 -5.37
N ASN A 31 18.84 -21.86 -6.20
CA ASN A 31 18.37 -20.52 -5.91
C ASN A 31 16.89 -20.38 -6.31
N ARG A 32 15.99 -20.74 -5.39
CA ARG A 32 14.55 -20.47 -5.53
C ARG A 32 14.17 -19.35 -4.58
N LEU A 33 13.25 -18.46 -5.01
CA LEU A 33 12.59 -17.48 -4.12
C LEU A 33 11.90 -18.14 -2.92
N SER A 34 11.51 -19.43 -3.04
CA SER A 34 10.99 -20.24 -1.92
C SER A 34 11.96 -20.41 -0.75
N ASP A 35 13.24 -20.08 -0.93
CA ASP A 35 14.25 -20.14 0.13
C ASP A 35 14.70 -18.77 0.62
N CYS A 36 14.07 -17.71 0.12
CA CYS A 36 14.42 -16.33 0.47
C CYS A 36 13.74 -15.85 1.75
N ASN A 37 14.39 -14.89 2.38
CA ASN A 37 13.74 -13.99 3.33
C ASN A 37 12.80 -13.05 2.57
N VAL A 38 11.85 -12.47 3.28
CA VAL A 38 10.92 -11.48 2.72
C VAL A 38 10.93 -10.23 3.59
N VAL A 39 10.98 -9.06 2.95
CA VAL A 39 10.84 -7.76 3.60
C VAL A 39 9.81 -6.97 2.83
N VAL A 40 8.75 -6.53 3.52
CA VAL A 40 7.76 -5.59 2.98
C VAL A 40 8.00 -4.25 3.63
N VAL A 41 8.38 -3.25 2.83
CA VAL A 41 8.59 -1.87 3.26
C VAL A 41 7.41 -1.05 2.75
N VAL A 42 6.77 -0.34 3.65
CA VAL A 42 5.68 0.59 3.34
C VAL A 42 6.06 1.98 3.81
N ILE A 43 5.76 2.98 3.00
CA ILE A 43 6.03 4.40 3.25
C ILE A 43 4.67 5.09 3.29
N ASP A 44 4.32 5.67 4.43
CA ASP A 44 3.01 6.28 4.65
C ASP A 44 2.85 7.55 3.81
N SER A 45 1.69 7.72 3.20
CA SER A 45 1.30 8.94 2.45
C SER A 45 2.27 9.33 1.32
N LEU A 46 3.03 8.39 0.74
CA LEU A 46 4.02 8.71 -0.30
C LEU A 46 3.38 8.72 -1.70
N ARG A 47 3.29 9.88 -2.30
CA ARG A 47 2.91 10.08 -3.72
C ARG A 47 3.99 9.53 -4.66
N ALA A 48 3.56 8.75 -5.66
CA ALA A 48 4.48 8.24 -6.69
C ALA A 48 5.11 9.39 -7.51
N ASP A 49 4.32 10.41 -7.86
CA ASP A 49 4.75 11.54 -8.69
C ASP A 49 5.73 12.50 -7.98
N HIS A 50 6.04 12.29 -6.71
CA HIS A 50 7.12 12.98 -5.97
C HIS A 50 8.46 12.21 -5.94
N LEU A 51 8.58 11.12 -6.71
CA LEU A 51 9.83 10.35 -6.85
C LEU A 51 10.49 10.61 -8.21
N GLY A 52 11.83 10.67 -8.25
CA GLY A 52 12.60 10.91 -9.46
C GLY A 52 12.38 9.84 -10.53
N CYS A 53 12.21 8.56 -10.17
CA CYS A 53 11.91 7.47 -11.11
C CYS A 53 10.55 7.59 -11.80
N PHE A 54 9.65 8.43 -11.29
CA PHE A 54 8.40 8.83 -11.94
C PHE A 54 8.50 10.17 -12.68
N GLY A 55 9.65 10.83 -12.62
CA GLY A 55 9.90 12.08 -13.36
C GLY A 55 9.81 13.35 -12.50
N TYR A 56 9.76 13.23 -11.18
CA TYR A 56 9.77 14.41 -10.30
C TYR A 56 11.05 15.22 -10.44
N GLY A 57 10.91 16.55 -10.43
CA GLY A 57 12.02 17.45 -10.74
C GLY A 57 13.00 17.69 -9.57
N ARG A 58 12.64 17.37 -8.32
CA ARG A 58 13.50 17.49 -7.15
C ARG A 58 14.10 16.14 -6.78
N ASP A 59 15.32 16.13 -6.25
CA ASP A 59 16.05 14.90 -5.86
C ASP A 59 15.61 14.42 -4.47
N THR A 60 14.34 14.02 -4.37
CA THR A 60 13.67 13.60 -3.12
C THR A 60 13.99 12.16 -2.73
N SER A 61 14.32 11.31 -3.72
CA SER A 61 14.35 9.85 -3.55
C SER A 61 15.55 9.18 -4.23
N PRO A 62 16.79 9.69 -4.06
CA PRO A 62 17.94 9.20 -4.83
C PRO A 62 18.22 7.71 -4.65
N PHE A 63 17.92 7.13 -3.48
CA PHE A 63 18.11 5.71 -3.24
C PHE A 63 16.99 4.88 -3.90
N LEU A 64 15.73 5.22 -3.71
CA LEU A 64 14.59 4.54 -4.35
C LEU A 64 14.69 4.63 -5.88
N ASP A 65 15.10 5.76 -6.43
CA ASP A 65 15.33 5.94 -7.87
C ASP A 65 16.41 4.99 -8.39
N SER A 66 17.48 4.79 -7.62
CA SER A 66 18.52 3.82 -7.96
C SER A 66 18.03 2.37 -7.93
N LEU A 67 17.06 2.05 -7.09
CA LEU A 67 16.45 0.71 -7.00
C LEU A 67 15.49 0.44 -8.15
N ALA A 68 14.83 1.45 -8.72
CA ALA A 68 13.90 1.29 -9.84
C ALA A 68 14.56 0.55 -11.02
N GLY A 69 15.81 0.88 -11.34
CA GLY A 69 16.60 0.21 -12.38
C GLY A 69 17.08 -1.21 -12.02
N GLN A 70 16.94 -1.64 -10.78
CA GLN A 70 17.39 -2.92 -10.26
C GLN A 70 16.25 -3.84 -9.83
N SER A 71 15.01 -3.39 -9.99
CA SER A 71 13.78 -4.05 -9.53
C SER A 71 12.85 -4.40 -10.69
N VAL A 72 11.87 -5.27 -10.44
CA VAL A 72 10.65 -5.20 -11.23
C VAL A 72 9.87 -4.01 -10.64
N PHE A 73 9.76 -2.96 -11.43
CA PHE A 73 9.19 -1.66 -11.07
C PHE A 73 7.85 -1.46 -11.77
N PHE A 74 6.79 -1.28 -10.98
CA PHE A 74 5.44 -1.05 -11.47
C PHE A 74 5.15 0.44 -11.41
N ASP A 75 5.02 1.09 -12.55
CA ASP A 75 4.80 2.54 -12.64
C ASP A 75 3.32 2.95 -12.63
N ARG A 76 2.40 1.98 -12.56
CA ARG A 76 0.94 2.19 -12.43
C ARG A 76 0.35 1.33 -11.31
N ALA A 77 1.06 1.25 -10.18
CA ALA A 77 0.51 0.58 -9.01
C ALA A 77 -0.48 1.50 -8.28
N ASN A 78 -1.57 0.90 -7.80
CA ASN A 78 -2.64 1.63 -7.15
C ASN A 78 -2.92 1.03 -5.77
N SER A 79 -3.08 1.91 -4.79
CA SER A 79 -3.62 1.56 -3.49
C SER A 79 -5.08 1.12 -3.60
N VAL A 80 -5.53 0.39 -2.61
CA VAL A 80 -6.92 -0.09 -2.49
C VAL A 80 -7.83 0.92 -1.79
N SER A 81 -7.24 1.92 -1.15
CA SER A 81 -7.91 3.02 -0.47
C SER A 81 -6.92 4.19 -0.33
N SER A 82 -7.40 5.33 0.08
CA SER A 82 -6.59 6.46 0.51
C SER A 82 -6.51 6.57 2.05
N TYR A 83 -6.58 5.45 2.76
CA TYR A 83 -6.59 5.42 4.22
C TYR A 83 -5.84 4.20 4.79
N THR A 84 -4.83 4.45 5.61
CA THR A 84 -3.93 3.43 6.19
C THR A 84 -4.68 2.26 6.81
N CYS A 85 -5.76 2.53 7.56
CA CYS A 85 -6.52 1.50 8.26
C CYS A 85 -7.23 0.51 7.33
N GLU A 86 -7.52 0.89 6.09
CA GLU A 86 -8.10 0.03 5.06
C GLU A 86 -7.01 -0.62 4.21
N VAL A 87 -5.92 0.12 3.93
CA VAL A 87 -4.87 -0.35 3.04
C VAL A 87 -4.00 -1.42 3.68
N VAL A 88 -3.52 -1.21 4.91
CA VAL A 88 -2.56 -2.15 5.52
C VAL A 88 -3.16 -3.53 5.74
N PRO A 89 -4.38 -3.71 6.29
CA PRO A 89 -5.03 -5.01 6.35
C PRO A 89 -5.23 -5.64 4.97
N SER A 90 -5.61 -4.84 3.96
CA SER A 90 -5.84 -5.31 2.59
C SER A 90 -4.55 -5.76 1.91
N LEU A 91 -3.47 -5.00 2.02
CA LEU A 91 -2.15 -5.34 1.51
C LEU A 91 -1.63 -6.64 2.12
N LEU A 92 -1.81 -6.83 3.44
CA LEU A 92 -1.31 -8.00 4.15
C LEU A 92 -2.18 -9.24 3.93
N SER A 93 -3.48 -9.10 3.65
CA SER A 93 -4.41 -10.22 3.46
C SER A 93 -4.71 -10.55 1.99
N GLY A 94 -4.49 -9.61 1.07
CA GLY A 94 -4.88 -9.74 -0.34
C GLY A 94 -6.39 -9.64 -0.57
N LEU A 95 -7.12 -9.01 0.35
CA LEU A 95 -8.57 -8.80 0.29
C LEU A 95 -8.88 -7.31 0.23
N LEU A 96 -9.89 -6.94 -0.55
CA LEU A 96 -10.43 -5.58 -0.55
C LEU A 96 -11.21 -5.29 0.75
N PRO A 97 -11.32 -4.03 1.18
CA PRO A 97 -11.98 -3.67 2.43
C PRO A 97 -13.37 -4.29 2.61
N SER A 98 -14.26 -4.16 1.61
CA SER A 98 -15.62 -4.72 1.70
C SER A 98 -15.67 -6.24 1.65
N SER A 99 -14.73 -6.87 0.94
CA SER A 99 -14.62 -8.32 0.79
C SER A 99 -13.98 -8.98 2.01
N GLY A 100 -12.99 -8.34 2.61
CA GLY A 100 -12.31 -8.80 3.82
C GLY A 100 -13.09 -8.58 5.10
N GLY A 101 -14.22 -7.86 5.05
CA GLY A 101 -14.98 -7.47 6.24
C GLY A 101 -14.34 -6.33 7.04
N THR A 102 -13.32 -5.67 6.48
CA THR A 102 -12.64 -4.51 7.09
C THR A 102 -13.38 -3.19 6.82
N GLY A 103 -14.35 -3.19 5.89
CA GLY A 103 -15.05 -2.00 5.40
C GLY A 103 -16.25 -1.53 6.24
N THR A 104 -16.46 -2.06 7.45
CA THR A 104 -17.57 -1.65 8.31
C THR A 104 -17.14 -1.42 9.76
N GLY A 105 -15.90 -1.17 9.98
CA GLY A 105 -15.33 -0.92 11.30
C GLY A 105 -13.83 -1.10 11.27
N TRP A 106 -13.15 -0.05 11.19
CA TRP A 106 -11.72 0.12 11.00
C TRP A 106 -10.79 -0.71 11.89
N LEU A 107 -11.32 -1.34 12.91
CA LEU A 107 -10.57 -2.01 13.96
C LEU A 107 -10.68 -3.53 13.89
N SER A 108 -11.30 -4.09 12.85
CA SER A 108 -11.49 -5.53 12.80
C SER A 108 -11.05 -6.14 11.48
N MET A 109 -9.95 -6.84 11.54
CA MET A 109 -9.61 -7.84 10.53
C MET A 109 -10.24 -9.15 11.00
N PRO A 110 -11.23 -9.73 10.28
CA PRO A 110 -11.86 -10.97 10.71
C PRO A 110 -10.83 -12.09 10.90
N PRO A 111 -11.01 -13.00 11.87
CA PRO A 111 -10.08 -14.10 12.09
C PRO A 111 -9.82 -14.95 10.83
N ALA A 112 -10.83 -15.09 9.97
CA ALA A 112 -10.71 -15.83 8.71
C ALA A 112 -9.92 -15.10 7.60
N ALA A 113 -9.70 -13.79 7.75
CA ALA A 113 -8.85 -13.02 6.86
C ALA A 113 -7.38 -13.13 7.30
N GLU A 114 -6.79 -14.33 7.10
CA GLU A 114 -5.38 -14.54 7.43
C GLU A 114 -4.46 -13.57 6.67
N ASN A 115 -3.43 -13.06 7.35
CA ASN A 115 -2.46 -12.14 6.81
C ASN A 115 -1.10 -12.80 6.54
N LEU A 116 -0.17 -12.05 5.95
CA LEU A 116 1.18 -12.55 5.65
C LEU A 116 1.91 -13.04 6.92
N GLY A 117 1.75 -12.37 8.08
CA GLY A 117 2.37 -12.79 9.34
C GLY A 117 1.95 -14.20 9.74
N GLU A 118 0.66 -14.50 9.64
CA GLU A 118 0.10 -15.81 9.96
C GLU A 118 0.58 -16.89 8.97
N HIS A 119 0.52 -16.63 7.67
CA HIS A 119 0.97 -17.58 6.65
C HIS A 119 2.47 -17.89 6.75
N PHE A 120 3.31 -16.87 6.92
CA PHE A 120 4.75 -17.05 7.07
C PHE A 120 5.12 -17.71 8.39
N GLY A 121 4.44 -17.32 9.48
CA GLY A 121 4.60 -17.98 10.79
C GLY A 121 4.28 -19.47 10.74
N ALA A 122 3.15 -19.84 10.13
CA ALA A 122 2.76 -21.23 9.92
C ALA A 122 3.74 -22.01 9.03
N ALA A 123 4.41 -21.34 8.10
CA ALA A 123 5.48 -21.91 7.26
C ALA A 123 6.85 -21.98 7.95
N GLY A 124 6.94 -21.61 9.23
CA GLY A 124 8.15 -21.71 10.05
C GLY A 124 9.14 -20.56 9.88
N TYR A 125 8.72 -19.45 9.28
CA TYR A 125 9.54 -18.23 9.25
C TYR A 125 9.50 -17.52 10.61
N LYS A 126 10.58 -16.84 10.94
CA LYS A 126 10.56 -15.82 11.98
C LYS A 126 9.90 -14.57 11.40
N THR A 127 8.88 -14.05 12.11
CA THR A 127 8.08 -12.93 11.60
C THR A 127 8.23 -11.71 12.49
N GLY A 128 8.40 -10.53 11.89
CA GLY A 128 8.56 -9.26 12.59
C GLY A 128 7.69 -8.16 11.98
N PHE A 129 7.07 -7.34 12.83
CA PHE A 129 6.26 -6.17 12.46
C PHE A 129 6.83 -4.93 13.14
N PHE A 130 7.32 -3.99 12.36
CA PHE A 130 8.00 -2.79 12.83
C PHE A 130 7.33 -1.56 12.23
N THR A 131 6.88 -0.64 13.07
CA THR A 131 6.22 0.59 12.59
C THR A 131 6.43 1.75 13.55
N ASP A 132 6.44 2.96 13.01
CA ASP A 132 6.30 4.21 13.76
C ASP A 132 4.95 4.91 13.49
N GLN A 133 4.04 4.24 12.77
CA GLN A 133 2.67 4.69 12.53
C GLN A 133 1.77 4.31 13.73
N PRO A 134 1.29 5.31 14.50
CA PRO A 134 0.58 5.03 15.76
C PRO A 134 -0.74 4.27 15.57
N VAL A 135 -1.46 4.51 14.47
CA VAL A 135 -2.76 3.86 14.23
C VAL A 135 -2.63 2.35 14.10
N LEU A 136 -1.49 1.86 13.60
CA LEU A 136 -1.26 0.42 13.43
C LEU A 136 -1.14 -0.33 14.76
N ALA A 137 -0.84 0.36 15.86
CA ALA A 137 -0.87 -0.24 17.20
C ALA A 137 -2.29 -0.60 17.67
N SER A 138 -3.31 0.02 17.06
CA SER A 138 -4.73 -0.21 17.39
C SER A 138 -5.41 -1.18 16.43
N LEU A 139 -4.73 -1.58 15.35
CA LEU A 139 -5.25 -2.50 14.34
C LEU A 139 -4.71 -3.92 14.57
N PRO A 140 -5.47 -4.97 14.27
CA PRO A 140 -4.99 -6.35 14.32
C PRO A 140 -4.13 -6.71 13.09
N ALA A 141 -3.49 -5.73 12.45
CA ALA A 141 -2.65 -5.92 11.27
C ALA A 141 -1.35 -6.69 11.60
N ASP A 142 -0.89 -6.60 12.84
CA ASP A 142 0.28 -7.29 13.39
C ASP A 142 -0.01 -8.74 13.85
N ARG A 143 -1.25 -9.20 13.71
CA ARG A 143 -1.65 -10.57 14.08
C ARG A 143 -0.79 -11.60 13.36
N GLY A 144 -0.30 -12.59 14.09
CA GLY A 144 0.55 -13.67 13.57
C GLY A 144 2.03 -13.31 13.42
N PHE A 145 2.42 -12.06 13.65
CA PHE A 145 3.83 -11.70 13.75
C PHE A 145 4.40 -12.06 15.13
N GLY A 146 5.58 -12.68 15.13
CA GLY A 146 6.21 -13.18 16.36
C GLY A 146 6.95 -12.11 17.15
N GLU A 147 7.43 -11.06 16.51
CA GLU A 147 8.01 -9.88 17.12
C GLU A 147 7.29 -8.64 16.60
N VAL A 148 6.80 -7.81 17.50
CA VAL A 148 6.08 -6.57 17.18
C VAL A 148 6.75 -5.43 17.91
N ASP A 149 7.11 -4.38 17.19
CA ASP A 149 7.72 -3.17 17.76
C ASP A 149 7.06 -1.92 17.15
N HIS A 150 6.30 -1.21 17.97
CA HIS A 150 5.73 0.08 17.66
C HIS A 150 6.69 1.17 18.16
N VAL A 151 7.57 1.63 17.27
CA VAL A 151 8.54 2.67 17.58
C VAL A 151 7.81 4.00 17.74
N GLU A 152 7.83 4.56 18.95
CA GLU A 152 7.13 5.81 19.21
C GLU A 152 7.64 6.96 18.35
N LYS A 153 6.77 7.53 17.50
CA LYS A 153 6.98 8.86 16.91
C LYS A 153 6.46 9.88 17.94
N ARG A 154 7.37 10.70 18.48
CA ARG A 154 6.99 11.86 19.31
C ARG A 154 6.99 13.11 18.44
N TRP A 155 6.02 13.99 18.64
CA TRP A 155 5.98 15.29 18.00
C TRP A 155 7.32 16.03 18.11
N GLY A 156 7.78 16.62 17.00
CA GLY A 156 9.05 17.36 16.95
C GLY A 156 10.30 16.47 16.97
N ILE A 157 10.19 15.17 16.76
CA ILE A 157 11.31 14.25 16.60
C ILE A 157 11.28 13.68 15.19
N SER A 158 11.80 14.43 14.24
CA SER A 158 12.11 14.00 12.88
C SER A 158 13.32 13.07 12.89
N GLN A 159 13.28 11.85 13.33
CA GLN A 159 14.40 10.91 13.27
C GLN A 159 13.97 9.48 13.59
N VAL A 160 12.70 9.18 13.47
CA VAL A 160 12.20 7.85 13.83
C VAL A 160 12.56 6.83 12.77
N GLY A 161 12.54 7.19 11.49
CA GLY A 161 12.87 6.28 10.39
C GLY A 161 14.20 5.55 10.54
N PRO A 162 15.35 6.22 10.80
CA PRO A 162 16.63 5.54 11.07
C PRO A 162 16.59 4.63 12.31
N LYS A 163 15.84 5.01 13.37
CA LYS A 163 15.65 4.19 14.56
C LYS A 163 14.82 2.94 14.25
N LEU A 164 13.76 3.09 13.45
CA LEU A 164 12.95 1.98 12.98
C LEU A 164 13.79 0.99 12.16
N SER A 165 14.61 1.49 11.21
CA SER A 165 15.56 0.67 10.46
C SER A 165 16.51 -0.09 11.37
N ALA A 166 17.03 0.55 12.43
CA ALA A 166 17.93 -0.09 13.39
C ALA A 166 17.23 -1.22 14.17
N ARG A 167 15.97 -1.04 14.56
CA ARG A 167 15.16 -2.07 15.24
C ARG A 167 14.90 -3.26 14.31
N ALA A 168 14.49 -3.02 13.08
CA ALA A 168 14.32 -4.07 12.07
C ALA A 168 15.64 -4.84 11.80
N LEU A 169 16.76 -4.14 11.75
CA LEU A 169 18.08 -4.77 11.57
C LEU A 169 18.54 -5.58 12.80
N GLU A 170 18.13 -5.20 13.99
CA GLU A 170 18.38 -6.00 15.21
C GLU A 170 17.63 -7.33 15.15
N PHE A 171 16.34 -7.32 14.74
CA PHE A 171 15.58 -8.55 14.48
C PHE A 171 16.29 -9.44 13.45
N VAL A 172 16.79 -8.87 12.36
CA VAL A 172 17.55 -9.61 11.35
C VAL A 172 18.82 -10.21 11.96
N ARG A 173 19.57 -9.45 12.77
CA ARG A 173 20.79 -9.91 13.45
C ARG A 173 20.52 -11.16 14.31
N GLN A 174 19.40 -11.18 15.01
CA GLN A 174 18.99 -12.29 15.87
C GLN A 174 18.54 -13.51 15.06
N ASN A 175 17.91 -13.28 13.88
CA ASN A 175 17.22 -14.33 13.12
C ASN A 175 17.90 -14.72 11.80
N LYS A 176 19.03 -14.12 11.39
CA LYS A 176 19.67 -14.30 10.06
C LYS A 176 20.11 -15.74 9.70
N ARG A 177 20.11 -16.67 10.66
CA ARG A 177 20.39 -18.09 10.44
C ARG A 177 19.13 -18.90 10.08
N GLN A 178 17.96 -18.30 10.17
CA GLN A 178 16.65 -18.87 9.84
C GLN A 178 16.03 -18.03 8.74
N LYS A 179 15.00 -18.54 8.07
CA LYS A 179 14.17 -17.72 7.18
C LYS A 179 13.35 -16.74 8.02
N PHE A 180 13.26 -15.52 7.55
CA PHE A 180 12.44 -14.50 8.20
C PHE A 180 11.59 -13.75 7.18
N MET A 181 10.46 -13.25 7.67
CA MET A 181 9.62 -12.28 6.99
C MET A 181 9.44 -11.10 7.93
N MET A 182 9.61 -9.88 7.43
CA MET A 182 9.31 -8.69 8.20
C MET A 182 8.52 -7.66 7.39
N TYR A 183 7.65 -6.95 8.08
CA TYR A 183 6.94 -5.78 7.64
C TYR A 183 7.56 -4.56 8.34
N VAL A 184 7.88 -3.51 7.58
CA VAL A 184 8.46 -2.28 8.11
C VAL A 184 7.68 -1.11 7.52
N HIS A 185 7.02 -0.32 8.36
CA HIS A 185 6.18 0.79 7.94
C HIS A 185 6.73 2.11 8.47
N TYR A 186 7.22 2.95 7.58
CA TYR A 186 7.74 4.29 7.87
C TYR A 186 6.61 5.31 7.79
N MET A 187 6.45 6.12 8.82
CA MET A 187 5.43 7.15 8.85
C MET A 187 5.78 8.39 8.01
N ASP A 188 7.06 8.79 7.91
CA ASP A 188 7.43 9.88 7.02
C ASP A 188 7.19 9.46 5.56
N PRO A 189 6.55 10.30 4.72
CA PRO A 189 6.23 11.73 4.86
C PRO A 189 4.80 12.07 5.34
N HIS A 190 4.09 11.22 6.06
CA HIS A 190 2.77 11.56 6.60
C HIS A 190 2.84 12.79 7.52
N ALA A 191 1.84 13.67 7.42
CA ALA A 191 1.74 14.85 8.27
C ALA A 191 1.84 14.52 9.79
N PRO A 192 2.32 15.44 10.62
CA PRO A 192 2.74 16.81 10.32
C PRO A 192 4.12 16.86 9.66
N TYR A 193 4.30 17.72 8.69
CA TYR A 193 5.54 17.84 7.94
C TYR A 193 6.55 18.68 8.72
N ASP A 194 7.38 18.03 9.53
CA ASP A 194 8.41 18.64 10.35
C ASP A 194 9.80 17.99 10.10
N PRO A 195 10.31 18.10 8.87
CA PRO A 195 11.60 17.52 8.51
C PRO A 195 12.74 18.17 9.27
N LYS A 196 13.90 17.53 9.30
CA LYS A 196 15.13 18.17 9.79
C LYS A 196 15.44 19.40 8.97
N LYS A 197 16.01 20.39 9.64
CA LYS A 197 16.49 21.61 8.99
C LYS A 197 17.43 21.30 7.80
N GLU A 198 18.32 20.34 7.97
CA GLU A 198 19.29 19.96 6.95
C GLU A 198 18.59 19.36 5.71
N SER A 199 17.57 18.54 5.90
CA SER A 199 16.77 17.95 4.84
C SER A 199 15.95 19.00 4.09
N TYR A 200 15.33 19.93 4.83
CA TYR A 200 14.61 21.05 4.25
C TYR A 200 15.53 21.96 3.41
N LEU A 201 16.70 22.32 3.94
CA LEU A 201 17.67 23.20 3.27
C LEU A 201 18.31 22.54 2.04
N ARG A 202 18.12 21.24 1.81
CA ARG A 202 18.49 20.59 0.57
C ARG A 202 17.67 21.11 -0.62
N PHE A 203 16.44 21.51 -0.37
CA PHE A 203 15.48 21.94 -1.39
C PHE A 203 15.19 23.43 -1.38
N SER A 204 15.70 24.18 -0.40
CA SER A 204 15.42 25.59 -0.23
C SER A 204 16.64 26.38 0.24
N ASP A 205 16.90 27.53 -0.41
CA ASP A 205 17.89 28.51 0.05
C ASP A 205 17.33 29.45 1.14
N LYS A 206 16.06 29.30 1.49
CA LYS A 206 15.38 30.13 2.47
C LYS A 206 15.73 29.68 3.89
N VAL A 207 15.60 30.61 4.83
CA VAL A 207 15.68 30.27 6.26
C VAL A 207 14.57 29.29 6.59
N TYR A 208 14.92 28.20 7.30
CA TYR A 208 13.96 27.21 7.77
C TYR A 208 12.87 27.87 8.62
N PRO A 209 11.65 28.03 8.13
CA PRO A 209 10.58 28.71 8.85
C PRO A 209 10.02 27.81 9.95
N LYS A 210 9.25 28.42 10.87
CA LYS A 210 8.48 27.63 11.84
C LYS A 210 7.48 26.72 11.09
N PRO A 211 7.39 25.42 11.42
CA PRO A 211 6.44 24.52 10.79
C PRO A 211 5.01 25.07 10.86
N LEU A 212 4.26 24.92 9.76
CA LEU A 212 2.82 25.03 9.77
C LEU A 212 2.26 23.75 10.41
N ASN A 213 1.47 23.89 11.45
CA ASN A 213 0.69 22.75 11.92
C ASN A 213 -0.51 22.55 10.99
N LEU A 214 -0.43 21.52 10.14
CA LEU A 214 -1.44 21.24 9.13
C LEU A 214 -2.82 21.04 9.78
N TYR A 215 -2.88 20.30 10.88
CA TYR A 215 -4.12 19.97 11.57
C TYR A 215 -4.75 21.15 12.29
N GLU A 216 -3.95 21.96 12.97
CA GLU A 216 -4.46 23.08 13.77
C GLU A 216 -4.58 24.37 12.97
N GLN A 217 -3.70 24.61 12.01
CA GLN A 217 -3.54 25.92 11.36
C GLN A 217 -4.02 25.94 9.91
N VAL A 218 -4.02 24.81 9.21
CA VAL A 218 -4.37 24.76 7.78
C VAL A 218 -5.73 24.09 7.59
N ARG A 219 -5.90 22.85 8.03
CA ARG A 219 -7.10 22.05 7.81
C ARG A 219 -8.42 22.74 8.19
N PRO A 220 -8.56 23.35 9.38
CA PRO A 220 -9.84 23.99 9.78
C PRO A 220 -10.19 25.23 8.97
N VAL A 221 -9.23 25.82 8.28
CA VAL A 221 -9.39 27.11 7.58
C VAL A 221 -9.11 27.01 6.08
N ILE A 222 -8.99 25.80 5.52
CA ILE A 222 -8.72 25.59 4.10
C ILE A 222 -9.62 26.42 3.18
N PRO A 223 -10.96 26.43 3.32
CA PRO A 223 -11.81 27.22 2.44
C PRO A 223 -11.46 28.71 2.48
N GLN A 224 -11.14 29.24 3.66
CA GLN A 224 -10.69 30.63 3.82
C GLN A 224 -9.31 30.82 3.18
N LEU A 225 -8.34 29.94 3.47
CA LEU A 225 -7.00 30.03 2.92
C LEU A 225 -7.00 29.97 1.39
N VAL A 226 -7.78 29.06 0.80
CA VAL A 226 -7.96 28.96 -0.67
C VAL A 226 -8.59 30.24 -1.22
N SER A 227 -9.60 30.81 -0.55
CA SER A 227 -10.19 32.10 -0.97
C SER A 227 -9.19 33.28 -0.85
N GLU A 228 -8.19 33.17 0.02
CA GLU A 228 -7.08 34.11 0.20
C GLU A 228 -5.89 33.84 -0.74
N GLY A 229 -6.00 32.85 -1.65
CA GLY A 229 -4.99 32.49 -2.64
C GLY A 229 -3.97 31.45 -2.17
N PHE A 230 -4.25 30.69 -1.10
CA PHE A 230 -3.44 29.54 -0.73
C PHE A 230 -3.53 28.47 -1.79
N GLY A 231 -2.40 28.08 -2.34
CA GLY A 231 -2.32 27.08 -3.42
C GLY A 231 -0.99 27.19 -4.16
N PRO A 232 -0.83 26.45 -5.27
CA PRO A 232 0.40 26.45 -6.04
C PRO A 232 0.89 27.85 -6.41
N GLY A 233 2.18 28.12 -6.08
CA GLY A 233 2.81 29.42 -6.27
C GLY A 233 2.69 30.40 -5.08
N GLU A 234 1.86 30.11 -4.07
CA GLU A 234 1.81 30.86 -2.82
C GLU A 234 2.90 30.38 -1.85
N ALA A 235 3.55 31.30 -1.16
CA ALA A 235 4.77 31.01 -0.38
C ALA A 235 4.59 29.99 0.75
N ARG A 236 3.43 29.97 1.42
CA ARG A 236 3.12 28.98 2.49
C ARG A 236 2.84 27.60 1.90
N PHE A 237 2.18 27.55 0.75
CA PHE A 237 1.94 26.32 0.03
C PHE A 237 3.25 25.70 -0.47
N GLU A 238 4.12 26.52 -1.06
CA GLU A 238 5.45 26.09 -1.48
C GLU A 238 6.31 25.60 -0.31
N ASP A 239 6.21 26.24 0.86
CA ASP A 239 6.87 25.78 2.09
C ASP A 239 6.33 24.41 2.54
N LEU A 240 5.01 24.19 2.46
CA LEU A 240 4.39 22.91 2.76
C LEU A 240 4.93 21.79 1.82
N MET A 241 4.98 22.05 0.53
CA MET A 241 5.51 21.11 -0.46
C MET A 241 7.00 20.81 -0.25
N LEU A 242 7.80 21.81 0.11
CA LEU A 242 9.22 21.60 0.43
C LEU A 242 9.43 20.75 1.68
N ARG A 243 8.54 20.85 2.65
CA ARG A 243 8.58 20.00 3.86
C ARG A 243 8.24 18.57 3.56
N TYR A 244 7.18 18.34 2.79
CA TYR A 244 6.81 17.03 2.33
C TYR A 244 7.94 16.35 1.54
N ASP A 245 8.55 17.07 0.60
CA ASP A 245 9.70 16.60 -0.17
C ASP A 245 10.91 16.27 0.71
N ALA A 246 11.15 17.07 1.73
CA ALA A 246 12.24 16.84 2.67
C ALA A 246 12.01 15.60 3.54
N GLU A 247 10.78 15.30 3.91
CA GLU A 247 10.45 14.05 4.63
C GLU A 247 10.52 12.82 3.72
N ILE A 248 10.17 12.94 2.43
CA ILE A 248 10.45 11.86 1.46
C ILE A 248 11.94 11.54 1.43
N TYR A 249 12.80 12.56 1.41
CA TYR A 249 14.26 12.35 1.44
C TYR A 249 14.73 11.70 2.75
N GLU A 250 14.09 12.00 3.87
CA GLU A 250 14.38 11.34 5.16
C GLU A 250 13.98 9.87 5.16
N ALA A 251 12.79 9.54 4.63
CA ALA A 251 12.33 8.17 4.44
C ALA A 251 13.26 7.39 3.49
N ASP A 252 13.62 7.97 2.35
CA ASP A 252 14.58 7.39 1.40
C ASP A 252 15.92 7.06 2.08
N THR A 253 16.43 7.99 2.90
CA THR A 253 17.65 7.79 3.68
C THR A 253 17.51 6.66 4.70
N ALA A 254 16.38 6.56 5.40
CA ALA A 254 16.14 5.51 6.37
C ALA A 254 16.06 4.12 5.71
N ILE A 255 15.41 4.03 4.55
CA ILE A 255 15.32 2.81 3.75
C ILE A 255 16.70 2.42 3.21
N ARG A 256 17.51 3.37 2.75
CA ARG A 256 18.91 3.13 2.37
C ARG A 256 19.70 2.51 3.52
N LEU A 257 19.56 3.02 4.75
CA LEU A 257 20.22 2.45 5.93
C LEU A 257 19.77 1.01 6.21
N LEU A 258 18.48 0.69 6.01
CA LEU A 258 17.95 -0.67 6.12
C LEU A 258 18.63 -1.58 5.08
N PHE A 259 18.70 -1.20 3.81
CA PHE A 259 19.35 -1.99 2.75
C PHE A 259 20.83 -2.21 3.01
N GLU A 260 21.55 -1.16 3.37
CA GLU A 260 22.98 -1.26 3.73
C GLU A 260 23.17 -2.21 4.92
N GLY A 261 22.28 -2.17 5.90
CA GLY A 261 22.29 -3.06 7.05
C GLY A 261 22.05 -4.52 6.67
N LEU A 262 21.06 -4.80 5.82
CA LEU A 262 20.79 -6.14 5.27
C LEU A 262 22.02 -6.68 4.50
N ASN A 263 22.64 -5.82 3.71
CA ASN A 263 23.85 -6.16 2.96
C ASN A 263 25.04 -6.45 3.89
N ARG A 264 25.31 -5.58 4.88
CA ARG A 264 26.37 -5.80 5.89
C ARG A 264 26.15 -7.08 6.69
N GLN A 265 24.90 -7.49 6.92
CA GLN A 265 24.58 -8.76 7.58
C GLN A 265 24.65 -9.99 6.67
N GLY A 266 24.89 -9.79 5.36
CA GLY A 266 25.04 -10.85 4.36
C GLY A 266 23.72 -11.55 4.02
N VAL A 267 22.58 -10.88 4.19
CA VAL A 267 21.26 -11.46 3.91
C VAL A 267 20.57 -10.86 2.69
N LEU A 268 20.96 -9.67 2.22
CA LEU A 268 20.27 -8.94 1.15
C LEU A 268 20.12 -9.79 -0.13
N ASP A 269 21.18 -10.49 -0.51
CA ASP A 269 21.22 -11.37 -1.69
C ASP A 269 20.24 -12.56 -1.63
N LYS A 270 19.69 -12.85 -0.46
CA LYS A 270 18.72 -13.92 -0.19
C LYS A 270 17.39 -13.36 0.28
N THR A 271 17.12 -12.09 -0.01
CA THR A 271 15.94 -11.39 0.45
C THR A 271 15.16 -10.84 -0.74
N LEU A 272 13.88 -11.16 -0.80
CA LEU A 272 12.91 -10.47 -1.63
C LEU A 272 12.45 -9.23 -0.85
N VAL A 273 12.74 -8.05 -1.37
CA VAL A 273 12.27 -6.79 -0.77
C VAL A 273 11.16 -6.21 -1.64
N ILE A 274 10.01 -5.99 -1.06
CA ILE A 274 8.90 -5.25 -1.66
C ILE A 274 8.90 -3.86 -1.05
N ILE A 275 8.82 -2.81 -1.87
CA ILE A 275 8.73 -1.43 -1.42
C ILE A 275 7.50 -0.81 -2.06
N THR A 276 6.65 -0.18 -1.25
CA THR A 276 5.46 0.52 -1.71
C THR A 276 5.10 1.65 -0.75
N ALA A 277 4.09 2.44 -1.09
CA ALA A 277 3.37 3.27 -0.14
C ALA A 277 2.01 2.63 0.17
N ASP A 278 1.40 2.98 1.29
CA ASP A 278 0.02 2.59 1.55
C ASP A 278 -0.96 3.44 0.73
N HIS A 279 -0.79 4.76 0.71
CA HIS A 279 -1.51 5.72 -0.13
C HIS A 279 -0.64 6.94 -0.40
N GLY A 280 -1.19 7.91 -1.11
CA GLY A 280 -0.59 9.22 -1.34
C GLY A 280 -1.19 10.31 -0.45
N GLU A 281 -1.10 11.56 -0.90
CA GLU A 281 -1.48 12.75 -0.14
C GLU A 281 -2.04 13.83 -1.08
N GLU A 282 -3.10 14.52 -0.68
CA GLU A 282 -3.73 15.57 -1.48
C GLU A 282 -3.18 16.95 -1.08
N PHE A 283 -2.76 17.72 -2.06
CA PHE A 283 -2.24 19.08 -1.91
C PHE A 283 -3.01 20.05 -2.81
N LEU A 284 -4.33 20.09 -2.68
CA LEU A 284 -5.26 20.89 -3.48
C LEU A 284 -5.32 20.50 -4.98
N ASP A 285 -4.79 19.34 -5.39
CA ASP A 285 -4.85 18.88 -6.78
C ASP A 285 -6.31 18.84 -7.28
N HIS A 286 -7.21 18.29 -6.48
CA HIS A 286 -8.67 18.32 -6.70
C HIS A 286 -9.41 19.16 -5.65
N GLY A 287 -8.70 20.07 -4.97
CA GLY A 287 -9.26 21.00 -3.98
C GLY A 287 -9.31 20.46 -2.55
N TYR A 288 -8.78 19.27 -2.30
CA TYR A 288 -8.67 18.67 -0.97
C TYR A 288 -7.23 18.75 -0.45
N VAL A 289 -7.06 18.53 0.85
CA VAL A 289 -5.73 18.36 1.48
C VAL A 289 -5.74 17.13 2.36
N GLU A 290 -4.56 16.58 2.63
CA GLU A 290 -4.36 15.32 3.35
C GLU A 290 -4.91 14.13 2.54
N HIS A 291 -5.51 13.14 3.18
CA HIS A 291 -5.98 11.91 2.56
C HIS A 291 -7.31 11.44 3.14
N ALA A 292 -7.80 10.28 2.71
CA ALA A 292 -9.06 9.69 3.14
C ALA A 292 -10.31 10.52 2.75
N TRP A 293 -10.23 11.27 1.64
CA TRP A 293 -11.35 12.01 1.07
C TRP A 293 -11.78 11.43 -0.27
N ARG A 294 -10.82 11.13 -1.13
CA ARG A 294 -11.04 10.71 -2.51
C ARG A 294 -10.06 9.61 -2.93
N LEU A 295 -10.30 9.09 -4.13
CA LEU A 295 -9.47 8.07 -4.75
C LEU A 295 -8.86 8.58 -6.07
N TYR A 296 -8.50 9.87 -6.13
CA TYR A 296 -7.75 10.44 -7.25
C TYR A 296 -6.30 9.95 -7.27
N ALA A 297 -5.60 10.21 -8.38
CA ALA A 297 -4.25 9.71 -8.58
C ALA A 297 -3.28 10.09 -7.45
N GLU A 298 -3.32 11.34 -6.99
CA GLU A 298 -2.48 11.83 -5.88
C GLU A 298 -2.66 11.05 -4.58
N SER A 299 -3.84 10.45 -4.38
CA SER A 299 -4.16 9.66 -3.18
C SER A 299 -3.92 8.17 -3.35
N VAL A 300 -4.01 7.61 -4.58
CA VAL A 300 -3.96 6.15 -4.76
C VAL A 300 -2.87 5.66 -5.70
N HIS A 301 -2.24 6.51 -6.50
CA HIS A 301 -1.11 6.11 -7.33
C HIS A 301 0.16 6.07 -6.49
N VAL A 302 0.65 4.86 -6.22
CA VAL A 302 1.74 4.58 -5.30
C VAL A 302 2.91 3.88 -6.02
N PRO A 303 4.15 4.04 -5.54
CA PRO A 303 5.27 3.25 -6.06
C PRO A 303 5.11 1.78 -5.68
N LEU A 304 5.61 0.86 -6.53
CA LEU A 304 5.71 -0.56 -6.19
C LEU A 304 6.95 -1.17 -6.84
N PHE A 305 7.84 -1.69 -5.99
CA PHE A 305 9.08 -2.34 -6.40
C PHE A 305 9.17 -3.75 -5.84
N PHE A 306 9.61 -4.69 -6.67
CA PHE A 306 10.04 -6.02 -6.25
C PHE A 306 11.53 -6.14 -6.51
N TYR A 307 12.34 -5.98 -5.47
CA TYR A 307 13.78 -6.06 -5.51
C TYR A 307 14.25 -7.46 -5.08
N ALA A 308 14.80 -8.21 -5.99
CA ALA A 308 15.45 -9.49 -5.74
C ALA A 308 16.39 -9.80 -6.92
N PRO A 309 17.49 -9.07 -7.13
CA PRO A 309 18.24 -9.05 -8.38
C PRO A 309 18.88 -10.39 -8.75
N LYS A 310 19.03 -11.31 -7.80
CA LYS A 310 19.48 -12.69 -8.08
C LYS A 310 18.37 -13.61 -8.63
N PHE A 311 17.10 -13.21 -8.53
CA PHE A 311 15.96 -14.04 -8.85
C PHE A 311 15.00 -13.40 -9.86
N LEU A 312 14.82 -12.09 -9.78
CA LEU A 312 13.97 -11.31 -10.66
C LEU A 312 14.83 -10.51 -11.64
N ARG A 313 14.49 -10.54 -12.91
CA ARG A 313 15.10 -9.64 -13.88
C ARG A 313 14.48 -8.27 -13.75
N PRO A 314 15.29 -7.21 -13.65
CA PRO A 314 14.76 -5.85 -13.65
C PRO A 314 13.88 -5.59 -14.87
N ALA A 315 12.74 -4.97 -14.64
CA ALA A 315 11.79 -4.60 -15.69
C ALA A 315 10.92 -3.44 -15.22
N ARG A 316 10.50 -2.57 -16.14
CA ARG A 316 9.45 -1.59 -15.93
C ARG A 316 8.14 -2.17 -16.45
N VAL A 317 7.10 -2.17 -15.60
CA VAL A 317 5.76 -2.70 -15.92
C VAL A 317 4.78 -1.55 -15.85
N SER A 318 4.08 -1.28 -16.96
CA SER A 318 3.14 -0.15 -17.10
C SER A 318 1.67 -0.58 -17.15
N GLU A 319 1.37 -1.85 -16.91
CA GLU A 319 0.00 -2.30 -16.68
C GLU A 319 -0.44 -1.95 -15.27
N PRO A 320 -1.71 -1.54 -15.07
CA PRO A 320 -2.25 -1.25 -13.76
C PRO A 320 -2.24 -2.48 -12.85
N VAL A 321 -1.71 -2.33 -11.64
CA VAL A 321 -1.70 -3.35 -10.58
C VAL A 321 -2.22 -2.77 -9.27
N SER A 322 -2.63 -3.63 -8.34
CA SER A 322 -3.18 -3.23 -7.05
C SER A 322 -2.33 -3.74 -5.89
N LEU A 323 -2.33 -3.03 -4.79
CA LEU A 323 -1.64 -3.47 -3.57
C LEU A 323 -2.18 -4.79 -3.00
N ILE A 324 -3.44 -5.15 -3.25
CA ILE A 324 -3.96 -6.49 -2.87
C ILE A 324 -3.29 -7.62 -3.64
N ASP A 325 -2.62 -7.35 -4.75
CA ASP A 325 -1.88 -8.34 -5.52
C ASP A 325 -0.57 -8.73 -4.82
N VAL A 326 -0.10 -7.94 -3.84
CA VAL A 326 1.16 -8.18 -3.12
C VAL A 326 1.12 -9.46 -2.29
N ALA A 327 0.09 -9.64 -1.45
CA ALA A 327 0.01 -10.82 -0.57
C ALA A 327 0.02 -12.15 -1.35
N PRO A 328 -0.89 -12.41 -2.33
CA PRO A 328 -0.86 -13.63 -3.10
C PRO A 328 0.43 -13.78 -3.92
N THR A 329 1.02 -12.68 -4.40
CA THR A 329 2.30 -12.68 -5.11
C THR A 329 3.46 -13.15 -4.22
N VAL A 330 3.56 -12.59 -3.01
CA VAL A 330 4.64 -12.89 -2.08
C VAL A 330 4.54 -14.34 -1.58
N LEU A 331 3.34 -14.80 -1.25
CA LEU A 331 3.10 -16.20 -0.86
C LEU A 331 3.47 -17.16 -1.98
N ASP A 332 3.10 -16.81 -3.21
CA ASP A 332 3.38 -17.62 -4.38
C ASP A 332 4.89 -17.67 -4.67
N LEU A 333 5.58 -16.55 -4.67
CA LEU A 333 7.04 -16.49 -4.86
C LEU A 333 7.79 -17.23 -3.75
N ALA A 334 7.37 -17.10 -2.50
CA ALA A 334 7.95 -17.80 -1.35
C ALA A 334 7.63 -19.31 -1.33
N GLY A 335 6.75 -19.78 -2.19
CA GLY A 335 6.35 -21.20 -2.26
C GLY A 335 5.48 -21.65 -1.09
N ILE A 336 4.85 -20.70 -0.39
CA ILE A 336 4.01 -21.00 0.76
C ILE A 336 2.65 -21.48 0.26
N ARG A 337 2.24 -22.69 0.71
CA ARG A 337 0.92 -23.24 0.46
C ARG A 337 -0.04 -22.66 1.49
N HIS A 338 -1.04 -21.94 1.04
CA HIS A 338 -2.00 -21.27 1.92
C HIS A 338 -3.42 -21.84 1.86
N GLY A 339 -3.72 -22.75 0.94
CA GLY A 339 -5.06 -23.35 0.80
C GLY A 339 -6.19 -22.37 0.45
N ARG A 340 -5.91 -21.05 0.44
CA ARG A 340 -6.88 -20.00 0.12
C ARG A 340 -7.07 -19.86 -1.39
N THR A 341 -8.31 -19.72 -1.80
CA THR A 341 -8.72 -19.45 -3.20
C THR A 341 -9.55 -18.17 -3.30
N ASP A 342 -9.68 -17.45 -2.19
CA ASP A 342 -10.60 -16.32 -2.01
C ASP A 342 -9.93 -14.96 -2.03
N PHE A 343 -8.66 -14.86 -2.43
CA PHE A 343 -8.00 -13.59 -2.67
C PHE A 343 -8.76 -12.75 -3.71
N ASP A 344 -8.91 -11.46 -3.44
CA ASP A 344 -9.33 -10.48 -4.45
C ASP A 344 -8.15 -10.10 -5.35
N GLY A 345 -6.95 -10.11 -4.77
CA GLY A 345 -5.69 -9.92 -5.47
C GLY A 345 -5.34 -11.09 -6.40
N THR A 346 -4.44 -10.83 -7.33
CA THR A 346 -3.95 -11.80 -8.32
C THR A 346 -2.42 -11.82 -8.28
N PRO A 347 -1.77 -13.01 -8.22
CA PRO A 347 -0.31 -13.06 -8.29
C PRO A 347 0.23 -12.38 -9.55
N LEU A 348 1.22 -11.50 -9.37
CA LEU A 348 1.82 -10.68 -10.43
C LEU A 348 2.87 -11.44 -11.26
N PHE A 349 3.29 -12.63 -10.83
CA PHE A 349 4.32 -13.41 -11.51
C PHE A 349 3.83 -14.83 -11.79
N ARG A 350 4.22 -15.36 -12.97
CA ARG A 350 4.02 -16.77 -13.33
C ARG A 350 5.13 -17.63 -12.74
N ARG A 351 4.78 -18.78 -12.19
CA ARG A 351 5.73 -19.75 -11.59
C ARG A 351 6.24 -20.80 -12.55
N ASP A 352 5.76 -20.83 -13.79
CA ASP A 352 6.07 -21.86 -14.80
C ASP A 352 7.48 -21.76 -15.39
N SER A 353 8.24 -20.72 -15.02
CA SER A 353 9.61 -20.49 -15.43
C SER A 353 10.59 -20.52 -14.25
N LEU A 354 11.87 -20.85 -14.52
CA LEU A 354 12.97 -20.80 -13.53
C LEU A 354 13.20 -19.39 -12.97
N THR A 355 12.84 -18.39 -13.76
CA THR A 355 12.82 -16.98 -13.36
C THR A 355 11.35 -16.53 -13.42
N PRO A 356 10.76 -16.04 -12.33
CA PRO A 356 9.41 -15.51 -12.36
C PRO A 356 9.27 -14.43 -13.44
N VAL A 357 8.25 -14.57 -14.27
CA VAL A 357 7.93 -13.63 -15.34
C VAL A 357 6.62 -12.94 -14.98
N TYR A 358 6.57 -11.63 -15.17
CA TYR A 358 5.35 -10.85 -14.94
C TYR A 358 4.15 -11.46 -15.69
N ALA A 359 3.03 -11.57 -15.01
CA ALA A 359 1.77 -12.05 -15.55
C ALA A 359 0.75 -10.90 -15.57
N PRO A 360 0.33 -10.42 -16.76
CA PRO A 360 -0.64 -9.35 -16.85
C PRO A 360 -1.92 -9.65 -16.07
N ARG A 361 -2.45 -8.64 -15.40
CA ARG A 361 -3.73 -8.73 -14.69
C ARG A 361 -4.87 -8.85 -15.70
N ILE A 362 -5.79 -9.78 -15.48
CA ILE A 362 -6.94 -10.03 -16.37
C ILE A 362 -8.20 -9.30 -15.87
N LYS A 363 -8.26 -9.01 -14.56
CA LYS A 363 -9.42 -8.41 -13.91
C LYS A 363 -9.28 -6.89 -13.81
N PRO A 364 -10.36 -6.12 -13.92
CA PRO A 364 -10.38 -4.71 -13.54
C PRO A 364 -9.85 -4.50 -12.12
N LEU A 365 -9.24 -3.36 -11.88
CA LEU A 365 -8.73 -2.97 -10.58
C LEU A 365 -9.82 -2.22 -9.83
N ILE A 366 -10.01 -2.55 -8.57
CA ILE A 366 -10.98 -1.91 -7.68
C ILE A 366 -10.25 -1.34 -6.47
N ALA A 367 -10.64 -0.13 -6.07
CA ALA A 367 -10.31 0.45 -4.78
C ALA A 367 -11.57 0.99 -4.11
N GLU A 368 -11.54 1.07 -2.81
CA GLU A 368 -12.68 1.45 -1.97
C GLU A 368 -12.22 2.34 -0.83
N LEU A 369 -12.91 3.43 -0.62
CA LEU A 369 -12.80 4.25 0.59
C LEU A 369 -14.15 4.15 1.30
N LEU A 370 -14.20 3.42 2.41
CA LEU A 370 -15.43 3.04 3.11
C LEU A 370 -15.44 3.61 4.54
N MET A 371 -15.55 4.91 4.66
CA MET A 371 -15.55 5.59 5.95
C MET A 371 -16.98 5.88 6.42
N GLU A 372 -17.36 5.39 7.61
CA GLU A 372 -18.71 5.56 8.19
C GLU A 372 -19.10 7.03 8.36
N THR A 373 -18.13 7.90 8.57
CA THR A 373 -18.36 9.34 8.82
C THR A 373 -18.13 10.21 7.59
N ARG A 374 -17.64 9.65 6.50
CA ARG A 374 -17.28 10.37 5.26
C ARG A 374 -18.00 9.77 4.06
N ASP A 375 -17.50 10.05 2.86
CA ASP A 375 -18.01 9.48 1.64
C ASP A 375 -17.60 8.02 1.46
N ASN A 376 -18.49 7.22 0.91
CA ASN A 376 -18.12 5.94 0.36
C ASN A 376 -17.82 6.13 -1.12
N VAL A 377 -16.56 6.05 -1.47
CA VAL A 377 -16.09 6.20 -2.86
C VAL A 377 -15.52 4.87 -3.34
N ARG A 378 -15.85 4.50 -4.55
CA ARG A 378 -15.26 3.37 -5.26
C ARG A 378 -14.58 3.81 -6.53
N MET A 379 -13.52 3.12 -6.84
CA MET A 379 -12.75 3.31 -8.07
C MET A 379 -12.72 2.00 -8.85
N VAL A 380 -12.84 2.12 -10.17
CA VAL A 380 -12.56 1.03 -11.11
C VAL A 380 -11.53 1.52 -12.12
N ILE A 381 -10.47 0.74 -12.32
CA ILE A 381 -9.57 0.92 -13.47
C ILE A 381 -9.71 -0.29 -14.38
N ASP A 382 -10.06 -0.05 -15.65
CA ASP A 382 -10.13 -1.06 -16.69
C ASP A 382 -9.46 -0.52 -17.97
N GLY A 383 -8.25 -1.03 -18.26
CA GLY A 383 -7.38 -0.51 -19.32
C GLY A 383 -6.89 0.91 -19.03
N ASP A 384 -7.22 1.84 -19.92
CA ASP A 384 -6.82 3.25 -19.84
C ASP A 384 -7.90 4.13 -19.17
N TYR A 385 -9.00 3.55 -18.70
CA TYR A 385 -10.09 4.28 -18.09
C TYR A 385 -10.13 4.07 -16.58
N LYS A 386 -10.37 5.17 -15.87
CA LYS A 386 -10.63 5.19 -14.43
C LYS A 386 -12.00 5.83 -14.17
N TYR A 387 -12.79 5.15 -13.36
CA TYR A 387 -14.12 5.55 -12.97
C TYR A 387 -14.20 5.68 -11.47
N LEU A 388 -14.75 6.79 -11.00
CA LEU A 388 -15.02 7.08 -9.60
C LEU A 388 -16.54 7.13 -9.38
N ALA A 389 -17.02 6.50 -8.32
CA ALA A 389 -18.42 6.49 -7.94
C ALA A 389 -18.56 6.71 -6.44
N GLY A 390 -19.30 7.76 -6.05
CA GLY A 390 -19.53 8.15 -4.65
C GLY A 390 -20.99 8.07 -4.25
N GLN A 391 -21.26 7.60 -3.03
CA GLN A 391 -22.61 7.60 -2.42
C GLN A 391 -22.94 8.95 -1.81
N ARG A 392 -21.95 9.68 -1.40
CA ARG A 392 -21.99 11.05 -0.94
C ARG A 392 -20.77 11.74 -1.50
N TRP A 393 -20.93 12.98 -1.97
CA TRP A 393 -19.82 13.70 -2.60
C TRP A 393 -19.68 15.06 -1.92
N LEU A 394 -18.90 15.09 -0.86
CA LEU A 394 -18.63 16.31 -0.11
C LEU A 394 -17.71 17.24 -0.92
N THR A 395 -18.05 18.51 -0.95
CA THR A 395 -17.12 19.53 -1.45
C THR A 395 -15.93 19.71 -0.51
N ALA A 396 -14.84 20.29 -1.00
CA ALA A 396 -13.67 20.59 -0.18
C ALA A 396 -14.03 21.44 1.07
N ALA A 397 -14.97 22.38 0.93
CA ALA A 397 -15.49 23.19 2.04
C ALA A 397 -16.23 22.35 3.09
N GLU A 398 -17.07 21.41 2.65
CA GLU A 398 -17.76 20.49 3.55
C GLU A 398 -16.81 19.51 4.22
N CYS A 399 -15.79 19.04 3.50
CA CYS A 399 -14.72 18.20 4.06
C CYS A 399 -13.94 18.94 5.16
N ALA A 400 -13.54 20.18 4.92
CA ALA A 400 -12.83 20.99 5.92
C ALA A 400 -13.71 21.27 7.16
N HIS A 401 -15.01 21.55 6.95
CA HIS A 401 -15.97 21.73 8.04
C HIS A 401 -16.13 20.42 8.82
N GLN A 402 -16.33 19.30 8.14
CA GLN A 402 -16.49 17.99 8.77
C GLN A 402 -15.25 17.56 9.55
N ALA A 403 -14.05 17.83 9.03
CA ALA A 403 -12.80 17.60 9.74
C ALA A 403 -12.75 18.36 11.07
N SER A 404 -13.17 19.64 11.07
CA SER A 404 -13.16 20.48 12.29
C SER A 404 -14.20 20.09 13.33
N VAL A 405 -15.27 19.41 12.92
CA VAL A 405 -16.38 18.95 13.79
C VAL A 405 -16.09 17.55 14.32
N GLN A 406 -15.52 16.66 13.50
CA GLN A 406 -15.21 15.29 13.87
C GLN A 406 -14.27 15.18 15.07
N ASP A 407 -13.28 16.07 15.17
CA ASP A 407 -12.36 16.08 16.32
C ASP A 407 -13.12 16.29 17.66
N LYS A 408 -14.28 16.95 17.62
CA LYS A 408 -15.14 17.18 18.80
C LYS A 408 -16.22 16.10 18.99
N GLU A 409 -16.75 15.54 17.91
CA GLU A 409 -17.81 14.54 17.95
C GLU A 409 -17.26 13.13 18.15
N LEU A 410 -16.08 12.81 17.59
CA LEU A 410 -15.40 11.53 17.82
C LEU A 410 -14.95 11.36 19.29
N GLU A 411 -14.67 12.47 20.00
CA GLU A 411 -14.45 12.43 21.45
C GLU A 411 -15.69 11.95 22.24
N GLN A 412 -16.89 12.12 21.67
CA GLN A 412 -18.15 11.82 22.33
C GLN A 412 -18.80 10.52 21.85
N LEU A 413 -18.40 10.02 20.67
CA LEU A 413 -18.97 8.80 20.09
C LEU A 413 -18.14 7.58 20.54
N ARG A 414 -18.80 6.63 21.18
CA ARG A 414 -18.23 5.30 21.41
C ARG A 414 -18.15 4.55 20.09
N VAL A 415 -17.02 3.90 19.84
CA VAL A 415 -16.87 2.97 18.70
C VAL A 415 -18.04 1.98 18.74
N GLY A 416 -18.88 1.98 17.70
CA GLY A 416 -20.09 1.14 17.62
C GLY A 416 -21.43 1.90 17.67
N GLU A 417 -21.44 3.21 17.95
CA GLU A 417 -22.64 4.07 17.89
C GLU A 417 -22.77 4.85 16.57
N LEU A 418 -21.76 4.76 15.69
CA LEU A 418 -21.82 5.38 14.37
C LEU A 418 -22.87 4.69 13.48
N PRO A 419 -23.69 5.45 12.72
CA PRO A 419 -24.62 4.87 11.80
C PRO A 419 -23.87 4.08 10.73
N ARG A 420 -24.15 2.78 10.63
CA ARG A 420 -23.58 1.93 9.58
C ARG A 420 -24.13 2.39 8.23
N ILE A 421 -23.26 2.92 7.40
CA ILE A 421 -23.60 3.24 6.00
C ILE A 421 -23.65 1.91 5.25
N ASP A 422 -24.72 1.69 4.46
CA ASP A 422 -24.74 0.58 3.50
C ASP A 422 -23.61 0.82 2.47
N PRO A 423 -22.54 0.02 2.47
CA PRO A 423 -21.45 0.23 1.54
C PRO A 423 -21.88 0.11 0.07
N TRP A 424 -23.09 -0.43 -0.19
CA TRP A 424 -23.67 -0.64 -1.51
C TRP A 424 -24.91 0.24 -1.77
N GLY A 425 -25.04 1.33 -1.05
CA GLY A 425 -26.11 2.33 -1.25
C GLY A 425 -26.05 3.00 -2.63
N PRO A 426 -27.02 3.87 -2.94
CA PRO A 426 -27.12 4.51 -4.26
C PRO A 426 -25.92 5.43 -4.52
N VAL A 427 -25.40 5.38 -5.74
CA VAL A 427 -24.39 6.32 -6.23
C VAL A 427 -25.06 7.66 -6.55
N VAL A 428 -24.49 8.76 -6.06
CA VAL A 428 -24.99 10.12 -6.28
C VAL A 428 -24.08 10.97 -7.14
N HIS A 429 -22.80 10.56 -7.30
CA HIS A 429 -21.82 11.25 -8.13
C HIS A 429 -20.92 10.25 -8.83
N GLU A 430 -20.58 10.56 -10.08
CA GLU A 430 -19.74 9.70 -10.91
C GLU A 430 -18.80 10.57 -11.77
N GLU A 431 -17.59 10.09 -11.94
CA GLU A 431 -16.59 10.69 -12.83
C GLU A 431 -15.86 9.60 -13.62
N LEU A 432 -15.53 9.89 -14.86
CA LEU A 432 -14.78 9.00 -15.73
C LEU A 432 -13.60 9.74 -16.35
N TYR A 433 -12.42 9.13 -16.34
CA TYR A 433 -11.18 9.67 -16.85
C TYR A 433 -10.49 8.71 -17.82
N ASN A 434 -9.80 9.25 -18.83
CA ASN A 434 -8.80 8.51 -19.60
C ASN A 434 -7.42 8.79 -18.97
N ILE A 435 -6.97 7.93 -18.05
CA ILE A 435 -5.75 8.13 -17.26
C ILE A 435 -4.45 7.99 -18.07
N LYS A 436 -4.51 7.58 -19.32
CA LYS A 436 -3.38 7.60 -20.23
C LYS A 436 -3.18 8.98 -20.86
N GLU A 437 -4.26 9.66 -21.21
CA GLU A 437 -4.25 10.98 -21.84
C GLU A 437 -4.30 12.11 -20.80
N ASP A 438 -4.83 11.83 -19.63
CA ASP A 438 -5.00 12.74 -18.51
C ASP A 438 -4.62 12.05 -17.19
N PRO A 439 -3.33 11.79 -16.94
CA PRO A 439 -2.89 11.10 -15.72
C PRO A 439 -3.15 11.88 -14.42
N GLY A 440 -3.37 13.20 -14.50
CA GLY A 440 -3.75 14.05 -13.37
C GLY A 440 -5.26 14.15 -13.15
N GLU A 441 -6.08 13.43 -13.94
CA GLU A 441 -7.54 13.34 -13.74
C GLU A 441 -8.27 14.70 -13.67
N THR A 442 -7.80 15.66 -14.46
CA THR A 442 -8.30 17.05 -14.44
C THR A 442 -9.46 17.30 -15.42
N ARG A 443 -9.73 16.33 -16.33
CA ARG A 443 -10.70 16.47 -17.42
C ARG A 443 -11.61 15.26 -17.49
N PRO A 444 -12.69 15.21 -16.68
CA PRO A 444 -13.66 14.12 -16.77
C PRO A 444 -14.29 14.04 -18.14
N ILE A 445 -14.43 12.83 -18.67
CA ILE A 445 -14.99 12.58 -20.00
C ILE A 445 -16.46 12.17 -19.91
N GLN A 446 -17.26 12.56 -20.93
CA GLN A 446 -18.66 12.19 -21.06
C GLN A 446 -18.78 11.05 -22.08
N ASP A 447 -18.69 9.81 -21.60
CA ASP A 447 -18.85 8.59 -22.40
C ASP A 447 -19.79 7.62 -21.67
N GLU A 448 -21.08 7.72 -21.99
CA GLU A 448 -22.12 6.88 -21.40
C GLU A 448 -21.89 5.38 -21.61
N GLY A 449 -21.25 4.98 -22.71
CA GLY A 449 -20.92 3.58 -22.99
C GLY A 449 -19.87 3.04 -22.03
N GLN A 450 -18.82 3.82 -21.79
CA GLN A 450 -17.77 3.46 -20.84
C GLN A 450 -18.29 3.54 -19.39
N VAL A 451 -19.05 4.57 -19.03
CA VAL A 451 -19.67 4.66 -17.70
C VAL A 451 -20.56 3.44 -17.43
N ALA A 452 -21.42 3.06 -18.38
CA ALA A 452 -22.27 1.86 -18.25
C ALA A 452 -21.45 0.57 -18.05
N ARG A 453 -20.33 0.44 -18.78
CA ARG A 453 -19.39 -0.67 -18.61
C ARG A 453 -18.78 -0.68 -17.21
N MET A 454 -18.33 0.45 -16.69
CA MET A 454 -17.74 0.54 -15.37
C MET A 454 -18.75 0.26 -14.24
N ARG A 455 -19.97 0.75 -14.38
CA ARG A 455 -21.08 0.39 -13.48
C ARG A 455 -21.31 -1.13 -13.46
N GLN A 456 -21.31 -1.78 -14.62
CA GLN A 456 -21.43 -3.24 -14.71
C GLN A 456 -20.30 -3.97 -13.97
N VAL A 457 -19.06 -3.48 -14.03
CA VAL A 457 -17.94 -4.03 -13.27
C VAL A 457 -18.20 -3.91 -11.77
N LEU A 458 -18.66 -2.75 -11.29
CA LEU A 458 -19.00 -2.58 -9.87
C LEU A 458 -20.16 -3.48 -9.43
N ASP A 459 -21.19 -3.65 -10.25
CA ASP A 459 -22.31 -4.55 -9.94
C ASP A 459 -21.89 -6.02 -9.88
N GLN A 460 -20.98 -6.43 -10.75
CA GLN A 460 -20.38 -7.78 -10.70
C GLN A 460 -19.56 -7.95 -9.43
N TYR A 461 -18.77 -6.94 -9.06
CA TYR A 461 -17.99 -6.97 -7.84
C TYR A 461 -18.88 -6.97 -6.59
N LYS A 462 -19.92 -6.15 -6.53
CA LYS A 462 -20.96 -6.18 -5.48
C LYS A 462 -21.54 -7.58 -5.31
N SER A 463 -21.96 -8.19 -6.42
CA SER A 463 -22.51 -9.54 -6.43
C SER A 463 -21.54 -10.58 -5.92
N PHE A 464 -20.26 -10.44 -6.30
CA PHE A 464 -19.18 -11.30 -5.83
C PHE A 464 -18.95 -11.15 -4.32
N CYS A 465 -18.90 -9.93 -3.78
CA CYS A 465 -18.75 -9.69 -2.33
C CYS A 465 -19.94 -10.26 -1.54
N GLN A 466 -21.18 -10.10 -2.06
CA GLN A 466 -22.38 -10.61 -1.40
C GLN A 466 -22.47 -12.15 -1.42
N ALA A 467 -21.87 -12.79 -2.42
CA ALA A 467 -21.83 -14.25 -2.55
C ALA A 467 -20.71 -14.90 -1.70
N LYS A 468 -19.71 -14.15 -1.26
CA LYS A 468 -18.67 -14.66 -0.37
C LYS A 468 -19.28 -15.11 0.96
N PRO A 469 -18.82 -16.24 1.53
CA PRO A 469 -19.17 -16.58 2.90
C PRO A 469 -18.73 -15.42 3.80
N LYS A 470 -19.63 -14.96 4.69
CA LYS A 470 -19.21 -14.01 5.72
C LYS A 470 -18.05 -14.61 6.50
N MET A 471 -16.92 -13.95 6.55
CA MET A 471 -15.70 -14.44 7.18
C MET A 471 -15.81 -14.38 8.72
N GLY A 472 -16.63 -15.26 9.27
CA GLY A 472 -16.75 -15.43 10.72
C GLY A 472 -17.98 -14.77 11.34
N PRO A 473 -18.19 -14.94 12.66
CA PRO A 473 -19.21 -14.22 13.39
C PRO A 473 -18.97 -12.71 13.22
N GLU A 474 -20.04 -11.94 13.31
CA GLU A 474 -19.94 -10.47 13.38
C GLU A 474 -18.75 -10.10 14.28
N PRO A 475 -17.93 -9.10 13.88
CA PRO A 475 -16.72 -8.80 14.62
C PRO A 475 -17.05 -8.81 16.10
N VAL A 476 -16.40 -9.73 16.83
CA VAL A 476 -16.46 -9.71 18.29
C VAL A 476 -16.07 -8.29 18.61
N LYS A 477 -16.99 -7.54 19.23
CA LYS A 477 -16.68 -6.21 19.75
C LYS A 477 -15.31 -6.38 20.38
N SER A 478 -14.31 -5.75 19.81
CA SER A 478 -12.96 -5.79 20.37
C SER A 478 -13.19 -5.61 21.86
N GLN A 479 -12.68 -6.53 22.69
CA GLN A 479 -12.79 -6.30 24.14
C GLN A 479 -12.28 -4.89 24.30
N GLU A 480 -13.19 -4.00 24.71
CA GLU A 480 -12.96 -2.55 24.79
C GLU A 480 -11.69 -2.36 25.61
N ARG A 481 -10.54 -2.41 24.94
CA ARG A 481 -9.35 -1.84 25.48
C ARG A 481 -9.59 -0.35 25.38
N GLU A 482 -10.07 0.26 26.46
CA GLU A 482 -10.08 1.71 26.55
C GLU A 482 -8.68 2.20 26.19
N MET A 483 -8.59 2.98 25.11
CA MET A 483 -7.33 3.64 24.77
C MET A 483 -6.94 4.51 25.96
N THR A 484 -5.69 4.42 26.38
CA THR A 484 -5.16 5.31 27.41
C THR A 484 -5.22 6.75 26.91
N GLU A 485 -5.28 7.72 27.81
CA GLU A 485 -5.26 9.16 27.41
C GLU A 485 -4.02 9.49 26.58
N ASP A 486 -2.91 8.85 26.85
CA ASP A 486 -1.67 8.98 26.09
C ASP A 486 -1.81 8.40 24.65
N GLU A 487 -2.52 7.31 24.45
CA GLU A 487 -2.84 6.77 23.13
C GLU A 487 -3.81 7.68 22.36
N LYS A 488 -4.81 8.25 23.02
CA LYS A 488 -5.74 9.21 22.43
C LYS A 488 -5.02 10.50 22.02
N GLU A 489 -4.13 11.04 22.88
CA GLU A 489 -3.31 12.19 22.54
C GLU A 489 -2.42 11.91 21.34
N ARG A 490 -1.84 10.71 21.24
CA ARG A 490 -1.03 10.28 20.08
C ARG A 490 -1.84 10.22 18.80
N MET A 491 -3.06 9.67 18.86
CA MET A 491 -3.96 9.58 17.70
C MET A 491 -4.41 10.97 17.24
N LYS A 492 -4.77 11.86 18.17
CA LYS A 492 -5.06 13.27 17.87
C LYS A 492 -3.87 13.96 17.22
N ALA A 493 -2.68 13.70 17.75
CA ALA A 493 -1.45 14.31 17.30
C ALA A 493 -1.11 14.01 15.83
N VAL A 494 -1.64 12.93 15.27
CA VAL A 494 -1.42 12.49 13.88
C VAL A 494 -2.70 12.50 13.05
N GLY A 495 -3.76 13.19 13.52
CA GLY A 495 -4.99 13.41 12.74
C GLY A 495 -5.95 12.23 12.65
N TYR A 496 -5.78 11.19 13.47
CA TYR A 496 -6.67 10.03 13.50
C TYR A 496 -7.83 10.15 14.51
N MET A 497 -7.86 11.19 15.32
CA MET A 497 -8.94 11.52 16.27
C MET A 497 -9.18 13.01 16.33
#